data_cd7359465ec21eb95b3993a26333926b
#
_entry.id   cd7359465ec21eb95b3993a26333926b
#
_cell.length_a   1.000
_cell.length_b   1.000
_cell.length_c   1.000
_cell.angle_alpha   90.00
_cell.angle_beta   90.00
_cell.angle_gamma   90.00
#
_symmetry.space_group_name_H-M   'P 1'
#
loop_
_entity.id
_entity.type
_entity.pdbx_description
1 polymer ?
#
loop_
_entity_poly.entity_id
_entity_poly.type
_entity_poly.pdbx_seq_one_letter_code
_entity_poly.pdbx_strand_id
1 'polypeptide(L)'
;MKIFKILSFFLFFCFIFEIVNINKAEAAACTVTDGVYSETQIKNSCEATPDEYEIVIYKMYLCTSAPTIPTTTATVVLTNCSQVFNNASGATASVSGTASDITLTGTYTRPPDGTYTHGYAMMDNTFAITASIKIDGSMDGLSSGAGVFCGTVAGSGNHTKASGSHTNNSVCSASAVTAGKFTETLTHFGPSSDAWSNIGEADNINGTSASVKGILVDTNGHLSANEGEVDKLEGLVSFADSIKVTPNTTSLTMSFNLGEGMTLASGGMDSIFIGSGPFQAIMSAD
;
A
#
# COMPACT_ATOMS: atom_id res chain seq x y z
N MET A 1 -23.48 -7.68 75.15
CA MET A 1 -22.31 -7.74 74.30
C MET A 1 -22.81 -8.13 72.90
N LYS A 2 -23.03 -7.11 71.97
CA LYS A 2 -23.60 -7.31 70.64
C LYS A 2 -22.44 -7.24 69.64
N ILE A 3 -22.20 -8.35 68.94
CA ILE A 3 -21.18 -8.49 67.91
C ILE A 3 -21.77 -7.96 66.62
N PHE A 4 -21.20 -6.86 66.11
CA PHE A 4 -21.52 -6.27 64.78
C PHE A 4 -20.71 -7.02 63.74
N LYS A 5 -21.39 -7.75 62.81
CA LYS A 5 -20.76 -8.31 61.60
C LYS A 5 -20.80 -7.25 60.52
N ILE A 6 -19.64 -6.72 60.17
CA ILE A 6 -19.46 -5.87 59.00
C ILE A 6 -19.29 -6.79 57.80
N LEU A 7 -20.32 -6.78 56.92
CA LEU A 7 -20.28 -7.48 55.63
C LEU A 7 -19.62 -6.52 54.62
N SER A 8 -18.35 -6.80 54.30
CA SER A 8 -17.61 -6.07 53.27
C SER A 8 -18.10 -6.51 51.89
N PHE A 9 -18.84 -5.64 51.24
CA PHE A 9 -19.29 -5.84 49.86
C PHE A 9 -18.14 -5.41 48.93
N PHE A 10 -17.33 -6.35 48.45
CA PHE A 10 -16.33 -6.14 47.43
C PHE A 10 -17.05 -6.05 46.09
N LEU A 11 -17.30 -4.80 45.60
CA LEU A 11 -17.74 -4.55 44.24
C LEU A 11 -16.55 -4.80 43.32
N PHE A 12 -16.53 -5.98 42.70
CA PHE A 12 -15.60 -6.32 41.64
C PHE A 12 -16.05 -5.57 40.37
N PHE A 13 -15.45 -4.40 40.15
CA PHE A 13 -15.66 -3.62 38.90
C PHE A 13 -14.90 -4.33 37.80
N CYS A 14 -15.57 -5.28 37.13
CA CYS A 14 -15.05 -5.94 35.92
C CYS A 14 -15.05 -4.89 34.82
N PHE A 15 -13.92 -4.20 34.60
CA PHE A 15 -13.69 -3.45 33.38
C PHE A 15 -13.62 -4.45 32.24
N ILE A 16 -14.75 -4.65 31.56
CA ILE A 16 -14.77 -5.26 30.24
C ILE A 16 -14.08 -4.25 29.32
N PHE A 17 -12.80 -4.47 29.05
CA PHE A 17 -12.16 -3.89 27.88
C PHE A 17 -12.88 -4.49 26.68
N GLU A 18 -13.89 -3.81 26.17
CA GLU A 18 -14.34 -4.03 24.80
C GLU A 18 -13.12 -3.70 23.93
N ILE A 19 -12.46 -4.75 23.45
CA ILE A 19 -11.56 -4.63 22.31
C ILE A 19 -12.48 -4.21 21.17
N VAL A 20 -12.57 -2.92 20.94
CA VAL A 20 -13.13 -2.38 19.70
C VAL A 20 -12.20 -2.92 18.62
N ASN A 21 -12.59 -4.02 17.99
CA ASN A 21 -12.07 -4.40 16.69
C ASN A 21 -12.44 -3.25 15.78
N ILE A 22 -11.52 -2.33 15.62
CA ILE A 22 -11.54 -1.38 14.51
C ILE A 22 -11.33 -2.28 13.29
N ASN A 23 -12.42 -2.78 12.70
CA ASN A 23 -12.38 -3.30 11.35
C ASN A 23 -11.91 -2.12 10.50
N LYS A 24 -10.60 -2.08 10.18
CA LYS A 24 -10.12 -1.27 9.07
C LYS A 24 -10.90 -1.80 7.88
N ALA A 25 -11.83 -1.00 7.37
CA ALA A 25 -12.50 -1.32 6.13
C ALA A 25 -11.43 -1.13 5.04
N GLU A 26 -10.75 -2.22 4.67
CA GLU A 26 -10.06 -2.28 3.40
C GLU A 26 -11.09 -2.01 2.32
N ALA A 27 -10.75 -1.15 1.37
CA ALA A 27 -11.61 -0.95 0.22
C ALA A 27 -11.71 -2.29 -0.51
N ALA A 28 -12.92 -2.77 -0.74
CA ALA A 28 -13.11 -4.03 -1.44
C ALA A 28 -12.66 -3.90 -2.89
N ALA A 29 -12.22 -5.00 -3.49
CA ALA A 29 -11.94 -5.04 -4.92
C ALA A 29 -13.15 -4.56 -5.73
N CYS A 30 -12.92 -3.71 -6.72
CA CYS A 30 -13.98 -3.22 -7.60
C CYS A 30 -14.60 -4.39 -8.38
N THR A 31 -15.92 -4.45 -8.44
CA THR A 31 -16.59 -5.40 -9.34
C THR A 31 -16.49 -4.90 -10.78
N VAL A 32 -15.97 -5.75 -11.65
CA VAL A 32 -15.85 -5.49 -13.09
C VAL A 32 -16.68 -6.52 -13.84
N THR A 33 -17.65 -6.07 -14.65
CA THR A 33 -18.48 -6.92 -15.50
C THR A 33 -18.23 -6.53 -16.96
N ASP A 34 -17.73 -7.46 -17.77
CA ASP A 34 -17.39 -7.21 -19.18
C ASP A 34 -16.46 -6.00 -19.40
N GLY A 35 -15.49 -5.79 -18.50
CA GLY A 35 -14.55 -4.68 -18.55
C GLY A 35 -15.15 -3.34 -18.10
N VAL A 36 -16.31 -3.35 -17.46
CA VAL A 36 -17.01 -2.14 -16.97
C VAL A 36 -17.04 -2.13 -15.45
N TYR A 37 -16.56 -1.06 -14.85
CA TYR A 37 -16.55 -0.82 -13.39
C TYR A 37 -17.87 -0.25 -12.91
N SER A 38 -18.27 -0.57 -11.69
CA SER A 38 -19.49 -0.02 -11.08
C SER A 38 -19.24 1.38 -10.52
N GLU A 39 -19.96 2.38 -11.03
CA GLU A 39 -19.98 3.75 -10.49
C GLU A 39 -20.30 3.77 -9.00
N THR A 40 -21.29 2.97 -8.57
CA THR A 40 -21.69 2.90 -7.16
C THR A 40 -20.56 2.43 -6.26
N GLN A 41 -19.75 1.46 -6.70
CA GLN A 41 -18.60 1.00 -5.93
C GLN A 41 -17.49 2.04 -5.90
N ILE A 42 -17.20 2.68 -7.03
CA ILE A 42 -16.21 3.77 -7.09
C ILE A 42 -16.60 4.90 -6.12
N LYS A 43 -17.86 5.26 -6.03
CA LYS A 43 -18.36 6.27 -5.06
C LYS A 43 -18.15 5.87 -3.59
N ASN A 44 -18.06 4.59 -3.30
CA ASN A 44 -17.79 4.05 -1.96
C ASN A 44 -16.32 3.67 -1.72
N SER A 45 -15.44 3.94 -2.68
CA SER A 45 -14.06 3.49 -2.77
C SER A 45 -13.92 1.98 -3.00
N CYS A 46 -13.12 1.62 -4.01
CA CYS A 46 -12.76 0.23 -4.27
C CYS A 46 -11.36 0.15 -4.89
N GLU A 47 -10.73 -1.03 -4.81
CA GLU A 47 -9.40 -1.30 -5.33
C GLU A 47 -9.47 -1.97 -6.70
N ALA A 48 -8.52 -1.62 -7.59
CA ALA A 48 -8.49 -2.12 -8.96
C ALA A 48 -7.04 -2.30 -9.46
N THR A 49 -6.89 -2.92 -10.63
CA THR A 49 -5.60 -3.10 -11.28
C THR A 49 -5.33 -1.90 -12.21
N PRO A 50 -4.21 -1.17 -12.06
CA PRO A 50 -3.78 -0.15 -13.02
C PRO A 50 -3.27 -0.79 -14.33
N ASP A 51 -3.23 -0.01 -15.41
CA ASP A 51 -2.60 -0.44 -16.67
C ASP A 51 -1.07 -0.53 -16.49
N GLU A 52 -0.47 0.42 -15.77
CA GLU A 52 0.96 0.44 -15.41
C GLU A 52 1.15 1.09 -14.04
N TYR A 53 2.11 0.55 -13.29
CA TYR A 53 2.52 1.05 -11.98
C TYR A 53 4.04 1.12 -11.92
N GLU A 54 4.59 2.26 -11.49
CA GLU A 54 6.04 2.42 -11.31
C GLU A 54 6.37 2.78 -9.87
N ILE A 55 7.43 2.16 -9.36
CA ILE A 55 7.99 2.45 -8.03
C ILE A 55 9.52 2.39 -8.10
N VAL A 56 10.21 3.20 -7.32
CA VAL A 56 11.66 3.15 -7.18
C VAL A 56 12.05 2.41 -5.91
N ILE A 57 12.87 1.37 -6.05
CA ILE A 57 13.29 0.47 -4.97
C ILE A 57 14.78 0.64 -4.72
N TYR A 58 15.16 0.86 -3.48
CA TYR A 58 16.56 1.03 -3.05
C TYR A 58 17.15 -0.24 -2.45
N LYS A 59 16.40 -0.93 -1.60
CA LYS A 59 16.86 -2.12 -0.87
C LYS A 59 15.73 -3.11 -0.68
N MET A 60 16.10 -4.41 -0.67
CA MET A 60 15.18 -5.47 -0.26
C MET A 60 15.89 -6.50 0.61
N TYR A 61 15.12 -7.07 1.52
CA TYR A 61 15.59 -8.09 2.47
C TYR A 61 14.57 -9.22 2.58
N LEU A 62 15.07 -10.42 2.80
CA LEU A 62 14.29 -11.56 3.28
C LEU A 62 14.54 -11.75 4.77
N CYS A 63 13.49 -11.91 5.56
CA CYS A 63 13.55 -11.98 7.01
C CYS A 63 12.96 -13.29 7.53
N THR A 64 13.63 -13.92 8.48
CA THR A 64 13.17 -15.16 9.13
C THR A 64 12.09 -14.89 10.18
N SER A 65 11.96 -13.65 10.61
CA SER A 65 10.87 -13.15 11.48
C SER A 65 10.59 -11.68 11.15
N ALA A 66 9.46 -11.16 11.63
CA ALA A 66 9.08 -9.78 11.42
C ALA A 66 10.18 -8.79 11.87
N PRO A 67 10.59 -7.82 11.03
CA PRO A 67 11.43 -6.71 11.46
C PRO A 67 10.75 -5.88 12.55
N THR A 68 11.56 -5.25 13.42
CA THR A 68 10.99 -4.24 14.33
C THR A 68 10.88 -2.91 13.58
N ILE A 69 9.69 -2.34 13.57
CA ILE A 69 9.42 -1.09 12.86
C ILE A 69 10.23 0.08 13.45
N PRO A 70 10.53 1.13 12.64
CA PRO A 70 11.23 2.30 13.12
C PRO A 70 10.37 3.07 14.15
N THR A 71 11.04 3.86 14.98
CA THR A 71 10.43 4.85 15.86
C THR A 71 10.89 6.25 15.45
N THR A 72 10.37 7.29 16.06
CA THR A 72 10.82 8.67 15.79
C THR A 72 12.29 8.96 16.18
N THR A 73 12.98 7.99 16.78
CA THR A 73 14.38 8.11 17.22
C THR A 73 15.26 6.93 16.86
N ALA A 74 14.70 5.92 16.21
CA ALA A 74 15.43 4.71 15.82
C ALA A 74 14.95 4.20 14.45
N THR A 75 15.88 3.67 13.67
CA THR A 75 15.61 3.03 12.37
C THR A 75 15.02 1.64 12.55
N VAL A 76 14.51 1.07 11.45
CA VAL A 76 14.08 -0.34 11.39
C VAL A 76 15.20 -1.28 11.86
N VAL A 77 14.82 -2.33 12.63
CA VAL A 77 15.80 -3.35 13.07
C VAL A 77 15.70 -4.58 12.18
N LEU A 78 16.76 -4.85 11.43
CA LEU A 78 16.87 -5.92 10.42
C LEU A 78 17.80 -7.07 10.85
N THR A 79 17.96 -7.35 12.14
CA THR A 79 18.89 -8.37 12.66
C THR A 79 18.57 -9.79 12.17
N ASN A 80 17.30 -10.09 11.89
CA ASN A 80 16.84 -11.39 11.38
C ASN A 80 16.61 -11.38 9.86
N CYS A 81 17.20 -10.40 9.15
CA CYS A 81 17.03 -10.20 7.73
C CYS A 81 18.36 -10.33 6.99
N SER A 82 18.29 -10.85 5.77
CA SER A 82 19.39 -10.90 4.81
C SER A 82 19.07 -10.02 3.63
N GLN A 83 19.98 -9.08 3.30
CA GLN A 83 19.83 -8.23 2.12
C GLN A 83 19.93 -9.07 0.86
N VAL A 84 18.93 -8.94 -0.03
CA VAL A 84 18.88 -9.65 -1.31
C VAL A 84 19.02 -8.73 -2.51
N PHE A 85 18.72 -7.45 -2.34
CA PHE A 85 18.88 -6.42 -3.38
C PHE A 85 19.36 -5.09 -2.79
N ASN A 86 20.22 -4.39 -3.55
CA ASN A 86 20.67 -3.04 -3.22
C ASN A 86 20.96 -2.22 -4.48
N ASN A 87 20.40 -1.02 -4.51
CA ASN A 87 20.78 0.05 -5.45
C ASN A 87 20.68 1.40 -4.73
N ALA A 88 21.80 2.02 -4.42
CA ALA A 88 21.84 3.28 -3.67
C ALA A 88 21.18 4.46 -4.41
N SER A 89 21.13 4.41 -5.76
CA SER A 89 20.49 5.43 -6.60
C SER A 89 19.01 5.14 -6.85
N GLY A 90 18.51 3.99 -6.40
CA GLY A 90 17.19 3.47 -6.70
C GLY A 90 17.12 2.77 -8.06
N ALA A 91 16.27 1.77 -8.15
CA ALA A 91 15.95 1.07 -9.40
C ALA A 91 14.44 1.17 -9.64
N THR A 92 14.05 1.66 -10.81
CA THR A 92 12.64 1.74 -11.19
C THR A 92 12.12 0.36 -11.54
N ALA A 93 11.07 -0.05 -10.83
CA ALA A 93 10.21 -1.17 -11.18
C ALA A 93 9.01 -0.63 -11.96
N SER A 94 8.85 -1.03 -13.21
CA SER A 94 7.66 -0.74 -14.02
C SER A 94 6.91 -2.05 -14.21
N VAL A 95 5.68 -2.10 -13.74
CA VAL A 95 4.83 -3.29 -13.69
C VAL A 95 3.56 -3.01 -14.46
N SER A 96 3.19 -3.91 -15.38
CA SER A 96 1.96 -3.82 -16.18
C SER A 96 1.09 -5.04 -15.93
N GLY A 97 -0.22 -4.82 -15.86
CA GLY A 97 -1.18 -5.90 -15.59
C GLY A 97 -1.18 -6.39 -14.14
N THR A 98 -1.75 -7.56 -13.89
CA THR A 98 -1.99 -8.07 -12.53
C THR A 98 -0.73 -8.53 -11.80
N ALA A 99 0.24 -9.09 -12.51
CA ALA A 99 1.54 -9.47 -11.95
C ALA A 99 2.59 -9.56 -13.06
N SER A 100 3.80 -9.14 -12.79
CA SER A 100 4.93 -9.22 -13.71
C SER A 100 6.22 -9.52 -12.97
N ASP A 101 7.04 -10.39 -13.54
CA ASP A 101 8.43 -10.57 -13.13
C ASP A 101 9.22 -9.38 -13.65
N ILE A 102 9.97 -8.74 -12.77
CA ILE A 102 10.80 -7.60 -13.13
C ILE A 102 12.26 -7.85 -12.77
N THR A 103 13.15 -7.34 -13.62
CA THR A 103 14.58 -7.31 -13.32
C THR A 103 14.99 -5.90 -12.97
N LEU A 104 15.36 -5.69 -11.72
CA LEU A 104 15.85 -4.39 -11.24
C LEU A 104 17.35 -4.27 -11.53
N THR A 105 17.79 -3.08 -11.92
CA THR A 105 19.23 -2.79 -12.02
C THR A 105 19.82 -2.58 -10.63
N GLY A 106 20.80 -3.40 -10.24
CA GLY A 106 21.41 -3.30 -8.90
C GLY A 106 22.26 -4.49 -8.55
N THR A 107 22.65 -4.58 -7.29
CA THR A 107 23.43 -5.69 -6.74
C THR A 107 22.49 -6.69 -6.08
N TYR A 108 22.60 -7.95 -6.49
CA TYR A 108 21.87 -9.06 -5.91
C TYR A 108 22.76 -9.89 -5.02
N THR A 109 22.26 -10.31 -3.87
CA THR A 109 22.98 -11.18 -2.93
C THR A 109 22.08 -12.36 -2.58
N ARG A 110 22.59 -13.59 -2.76
CA ARG A 110 21.87 -14.77 -2.32
C ARG A 110 21.83 -14.81 -0.78
N PRO A 111 20.65 -14.91 -0.16
CA PRO A 111 20.56 -15.03 1.29
C PRO A 111 21.06 -16.43 1.74
N PRO A 112 21.42 -16.62 3.00
CA PRO A 112 21.71 -17.94 3.57
C PRO A 112 20.56 -18.94 3.36
N ASP A 113 20.87 -20.23 3.40
CA ASP A 113 19.86 -21.27 3.42
C ASP A 113 18.97 -21.10 4.66
N GLY A 114 17.65 -21.19 4.45
CA GLY A 114 16.70 -20.95 5.53
C GLY A 114 15.25 -20.80 5.05
N THR A 115 14.37 -20.56 6.01
CA THR A 115 12.94 -20.27 5.76
C THR A 115 12.67 -18.84 6.13
N TYR A 116 12.15 -18.08 5.17
CA TYR A 116 11.87 -16.65 5.30
C TYR A 116 10.36 -16.44 5.27
N THR A 117 9.84 -15.80 6.29
CA THR A 117 8.40 -15.57 6.47
C THR A 117 8.01 -14.12 6.20
N HIS A 118 8.99 -13.22 6.12
CA HIS A 118 8.77 -11.79 5.92
C HIS A 118 9.73 -11.21 4.89
N GLY A 119 9.32 -10.09 4.31
CA GLY A 119 10.13 -9.22 3.46
C GLY A 119 10.19 -7.81 4.02
N TYR A 120 11.26 -7.10 3.66
CA TYR A 120 11.38 -5.66 3.87
C TYR A 120 11.88 -5.03 2.58
N ALA A 121 11.32 -3.88 2.22
CA ALA A 121 11.80 -3.05 1.11
C ALA A 121 11.89 -1.58 1.54
N MET A 122 12.93 -0.88 1.10
CA MET A 122 13.02 0.58 1.15
C MET A 122 12.76 1.11 -0.25
N MET A 123 11.79 1.99 -0.38
CA MET A 123 11.27 2.51 -1.64
C MET A 123 11.17 4.04 -1.61
N ASP A 124 11.04 4.65 -2.77
CA ASP A 124 10.60 6.03 -2.84
C ASP A 124 9.16 6.14 -2.30
N ASN A 125 8.79 7.29 -1.74
CA ASN A 125 7.41 7.59 -1.40
C ASN A 125 6.62 8.16 -2.59
N THR A 126 7.19 8.11 -3.79
CA THR A 126 6.60 8.58 -5.04
C THR A 126 6.32 7.40 -5.96
N PHE A 127 5.10 7.31 -6.43
CA PHE A 127 4.60 6.29 -7.35
C PHE A 127 4.14 6.93 -8.64
N ALA A 128 4.20 6.19 -9.76
CA ALA A 128 3.56 6.62 -10.99
C ALA A 128 2.52 5.59 -11.43
N ILE A 129 1.32 6.07 -11.79
CA ILE A 129 0.17 5.25 -12.17
C ILE A 129 -0.30 5.68 -13.54
N THR A 130 -0.58 4.71 -14.40
CA THR A 130 -1.31 4.89 -15.65
C THR A 130 -2.51 3.96 -15.62
N ALA A 131 -3.71 4.51 -15.81
CA ALA A 131 -4.93 3.72 -15.81
C ALA A 131 -6.00 4.29 -16.71
N SER A 132 -6.71 3.42 -17.42
CA SER A 132 -7.90 3.73 -18.21
C SER A 132 -9.01 2.76 -17.81
N ILE A 133 -10.21 3.29 -17.55
CA ILE A 133 -11.36 2.50 -17.11
C ILE A 133 -12.61 2.91 -17.87
N LYS A 134 -13.56 1.97 -17.98
CA LYS A 134 -14.92 2.21 -18.40
C LYS A 134 -15.86 1.99 -17.23
N ILE A 135 -16.84 2.87 -17.04
CA ILE A 135 -17.77 2.89 -15.91
C ILE A 135 -19.20 2.68 -16.43
N ASP A 136 -20.06 2.05 -15.64
CA ASP A 136 -21.48 1.83 -15.98
C ASP A 136 -22.34 3.10 -15.85
N GLY A 137 -21.83 4.15 -15.21
CA GLY A 137 -22.44 5.48 -15.10
C GLY A 137 -21.48 6.58 -15.58
N SER A 138 -21.93 7.85 -15.58
CA SER A 138 -21.13 9.00 -15.98
C SER A 138 -20.51 9.65 -14.75
N MET A 139 -19.18 9.85 -14.75
CA MET A 139 -18.49 10.61 -13.71
C MET A 139 -17.70 11.76 -14.32
N ASP A 140 -17.40 12.77 -13.51
CA ASP A 140 -16.56 13.89 -13.88
C ASP A 140 -15.08 13.54 -13.64
N GLY A 141 -14.18 13.94 -14.56
CA GLY A 141 -12.75 13.91 -14.30
C GLY A 141 -12.35 15.07 -13.38
N LEU A 142 -11.47 14.81 -12.40
CA LEU A 142 -10.94 15.88 -11.52
C LEU A 142 -10.19 16.97 -12.29
N SER A 143 -9.54 16.62 -13.41
CA SER A 143 -8.90 17.58 -14.29
C SER A 143 -9.90 18.20 -15.26
N SER A 144 -10.70 17.37 -15.93
CA SER A 144 -11.65 17.83 -16.94
C SER A 144 -12.57 16.72 -17.45
N GLY A 145 -13.66 17.14 -18.07
CA GLY A 145 -14.59 16.30 -18.82
C GLY A 145 -15.49 15.45 -17.94
N ALA A 146 -16.51 14.88 -18.59
CA ALA A 146 -17.49 13.98 -17.98
C ALA A 146 -17.82 12.84 -18.95
N GLY A 147 -18.09 11.64 -18.43
CA GLY A 147 -18.47 10.51 -19.26
C GLY A 147 -18.22 9.17 -18.61
N VAL A 148 -18.35 8.11 -19.40
CA VAL A 148 -18.23 6.72 -18.97
C VAL A 148 -16.81 6.16 -19.17
N PHE A 149 -15.93 6.88 -19.86
CA PHE A 149 -14.53 6.49 -20.01
C PHE A 149 -13.68 7.48 -19.22
N CYS A 150 -12.98 6.99 -18.21
CA CYS A 150 -12.10 7.80 -17.38
C CYS A 150 -10.67 7.24 -17.41
N GLY A 151 -9.69 8.09 -17.16
CA GLY A 151 -8.30 7.68 -17.08
C GLY A 151 -7.46 8.72 -16.37
N THR A 152 -6.24 8.32 -15.98
CA THR A 152 -5.25 9.22 -15.41
C THR A 152 -4.77 10.25 -16.45
N VAL A 153 -4.38 11.44 -15.99
CA VAL A 153 -3.73 12.46 -16.79
C VAL A 153 -2.24 12.53 -16.51
N ALA A 154 -1.44 12.93 -17.49
CA ALA A 154 -0.03 13.20 -17.24
C ALA A 154 0.11 14.39 -16.27
N GLY A 155 0.83 14.17 -15.19
CA GLY A 155 1.00 15.19 -14.15
C GLY A 155 1.56 14.63 -12.86
N SER A 156 1.48 15.43 -11.81
CA SER A 156 1.90 15.04 -10.46
C SER A 156 1.02 15.66 -9.39
N GLY A 157 0.96 15.00 -8.24
CA GLY A 157 0.24 15.46 -7.06
C GLY A 157 0.78 14.82 -5.79
N ASN A 158 0.34 15.35 -4.66
CA ASN A 158 0.73 14.84 -3.33
C ASN A 158 -0.50 14.32 -2.60
N HIS A 159 -0.39 13.12 -2.05
CA HIS A 159 -1.35 12.63 -1.08
C HIS A 159 -0.94 13.11 0.31
N THR A 160 -1.63 14.13 0.82
CA THR A 160 -1.33 14.78 2.08
C THR A 160 -2.52 14.76 3.03
N LYS A 161 -2.27 14.94 4.33
CA LYS A 161 -3.31 15.13 5.33
C LYS A 161 -4.18 16.37 5.04
N ALA A 162 -3.57 17.45 4.57
CA ALA A 162 -4.26 18.73 4.37
C ALA A 162 -5.20 18.74 3.16
N SER A 163 -4.81 18.08 2.07
CA SER A 163 -5.59 18.09 0.84
C SER A 163 -6.27 16.76 0.55
N GLY A 164 -5.76 15.66 1.07
CA GLY A 164 -6.27 14.28 0.85
C GLY A 164 -6.54 13.95 -0.60
N SER A 165 -6.20 14.86 -1.48
CA SER A 165 -6.70 14.81 -2.83
C SER A 165 -5.62 15.18 -3.82
N HIS A 166 -5.56 14.36 -4.79
CA HIS A 166 -4.93 14.65 -6.05
C HIS A 166 -5.90 15.49 -6.86
N THR A 167 -5.79 16.79 -6.76
CA THR A 167 -6.47 17.66 -7.69
C THR A 167 -5.93 17.38 -9.08
N ASN A 168 -6.83 17.18 -10.05
CA ASN A 168 -6.51 17.05 -11.47
C ASN A 168 -5.80 15.75 -11.91
N ASN A 169 -6.05 14.62 -11.26
CA ASN A 169 -5.42 13.36 -11.65
C ASN A 169 -6.20 12.51 -12.65
N SER A 170 -7.41 12.90 -13.00
CA SER A 170 -8.26 12.15 -13.92
C SER A 170 -8.98 13.01 -14.95
N VAL A 171 -9.25 12.41 -16.11
CA VAL A 171 -10.09 12.96 -17.17
C VAL A 171 -11.17 11.95 -17.50
N CYS A 172 -12.39 12.42 -17.79
CA CYS A 172 -13.49 11.57 -18.25
C CYS A 172 -14.05 12.07 -19.59
N SER A 173 -14.63 11.16 -20.39
CA SER A 173 -15.20 11.45 -21.71
C SER A 173 -16.30 10.46 -22.06
N ALA A 174 -17.17 10.83 -23.01
CA ALA A 174 -18.13 9.92 -23.64
C ALA A 174 -17.48 8.86 -24.54
N SER A 175 -16.23 9.06 -24.96
CA SER A 175 -15.43 8.13 -25.75
C SER A 175 -14.14 7.75 -25.03
N ALA A 176 -13.49 6.65 -25.44
CA ALA A 176 -12.26 6.18 -24.84
C ALA A 176 -11.21 7.30 -24.70
N VAL A 177 -10.59 7.38 -23.51
CA VAL A 177 -9.53 8.33 -23.20
C VAL A 177 -8.16 7.65 -23.34
N THR A 178 -7.14 8.41 -23.68
CA THR A 178 -5.75 7.96 -23.58
C THR A 178 -5.23 8.34 -22.21
N ALA A 179 -4.93 7.35 -21.39
CA ALA A 179 -4.38 7.57 -20.06
C ALA A 179 -2.96 8.18 -20.15
N GLY A 180 -2.68 9.11 -19.26
CA GLY A 180 -1.35 9.68 -19.04
C GLY A 180 -0.76 9.23 -17.72
N LYS A 181 0.57 9.20 -17.61
CA LYS A 181 1.26 8.87 -16.36
C LYS A 181 1.04 9.96 -15.33
N PHE A 182 0.40 9.63 -14.21
CA PHE A 182 0.26 10.50 -13.06
C PHE A 182 1.23 10.06 -11.94
N THR A 183 2.02 10.99 -11.45
CA THR A 183 2.99 10.75 -10.38
C THR A 183 2.44 11.25 -9.06
N GLU A 184 2.35 10.34 -8.08
CA GLU A 184 1.82 10.61 -6.75
C GLU A 184 2.91 10.52 -5.70
N THR A 185 3.08 11.57 -4.87
CA THR A 185 3.97 11.55 -3.71
C THR A 185 3.13 11.35 -2.44
N LEU A 186 3.39 10.25 -1.74
CA LEU A 186 2.68 9.84 -0.54
C LEU A 186 3.37 10.42 0.70
N THR A 187 2.65 11.27 1.47
CA THR A 187 3.10 11.82 2.75
C THR A 187 2.13 11.52 3.90
N HIS A 188 1.04 10.81 3.62
CA HIS A 188 0.00 10.47 4.58
C HIS A 188 -0.69 9.17 4.17
N PHE A 189 -1.04 8.32 5.13
CA PHE A 189 -1.93 7.18 4.92
C PHE A 189 -3.34 7.50 5.39
N GLY A 190 -4.32 7.11 4.58
CA GLY A 190 -5.73 7.30 4.87
C GLY A 190 -6.33 8.60 4.31
N PRO A 191 -7.65 8.80 4.46
CA PRO A 191 -8.34 9.95 3.93
C PRO A 191 -7.97 11.22 4.69
N SER A 192 -8.10 12.38 4.03
CA SER A 192 -7.80 13.69 4.61
C SER A 192 -8.65 14.05 5.84
N SER A 193 -9.80 13.39 6.02
CA SER A 193 -10.65 13.55 7.20
C SER A 193 -10.01 13.01 8.47
N ASP A 194 -9.09 12.07 8.36
CA ASP A 194 -8.50 11.39 9.50
C ASP A 194 -7.33 12.17 10.11
N ALA A 195 -6.88 11.77 11.30
CA ALA A 195 -5.63 12.26 11.84
C ALA A 195 -4.48 11.85 10.92
N TRP A 196 -3.43 12.69 10.83
CA TRP A 196 -2.24 12.34 10.06
C TRP A 196 -1.68 10.99 10.49
N SER A 197 -1.41 10.13 9.51
CA SER A 197 -0.88 8.79 9.73
C SER A 197 0.37 8.55 8.89
N ASN A 198 1.41 8.08 9.55
CA ASN A 198 2.69 7.68 8.97
C ASN A 198 2.82 6.16 8.82
N ILE A 199 1.80 5.39 9.19
CA ILE A 199 1.73 3.94 9.03
C ILE A 199 0.40 3.59 8.38
N GLY A 200 0.47 2.80 7.30
CA GLY A 200 -0.66 2.15 6.65
C GLY A 200 -0.51 0.64 6.73
N GLU A 201 -1.60 -0.08 6.88
CA GLU A 201 -1.61 -1.55 6.93
C GLU A 201 -2.72 -2.07 6.03
N ALA A 202 -2.44 -3.14 5.31
CA ALA A 202 -3.40 -3.90 4.53
C ALA A 202 -3.19 -5.39 4.77
N ASP A 203 -4.28 -6.10 5.03
CA ASP A 203 -4.30 -7.54 5.27
C ASP A 203 -5.04 -8.26 4.13
N ASN A 204 -4.76 -9.54 3.95
CA ASN A 204 -5.41 -10.41 2.94
C ASN A 204 -5.29 -9.87 1.50
N ILE A 205 -4.18 -9.21 1.17
CA ILE A 205 -3.97 -8.53 -0.10
C ILE A 205 -4.12 -9.51 -1.26
N ASN A 206 -4.86 -9.09 -2.28
CA ASN A 206 -5.18 -9.90 -3.46
C ASN A 206 -5.80 -11.27 -3.11
N GLY A 207 -6.59 -11.34 -2.04
CA GLY A 207 -7.27 -12.56 -1.60
C GLY A 207 -6.34 -13.62 -1.00
N THR A 208 -5.12 -13.27 -0.63
CA THR A 208 -4.16 -14.16 0.05
C THR A 208 -4.13 -13.87 1.54
N SER A 209 -3.41 -14.69 2.34
CA SER A 209 -3.14 -14.41 3.75
C SER A 209 -1.93 -13.49 3.96
N ALA A 210 -1.40 -12.87 2.90
CA ALA A 210 -0.33 -11.90 2.99
C ALA A 210 -0.82 -10.59 3.60
N SER A 211 0.06 -9.92 4.34
CA SER A 211 -0.19 -8.57 4.82
C SER A 211 0.97 -7.64 4.48
N VAL A 212 0.68 -6.38 4.32
CA VAL A 212 1.66 -5.33 4.05
C VAL A 212 1.51 -4.21 5.07
N LYS A 213 2.64 -3.67 5.50
CA LYS A 213 2.69 -2.47 6.32
C LYS A 213 3.60 -1.47 5.62
N GLY A 214 3.02 -0.31 5.24
CA GLY A 214 3.76 0.83 4.74
C GLY A 214 4.11 1.78 5.88
N ILE A 215 5.34 2.29 5.91
CA ILE A 215 5.86 3.16 6.96
C ILE A 215 6.58 4.33 6.31
N LEU A 216 6.10 5.54 6.57
CA LEU A 216 6.72 6.77 6.08
C LEU A 216 7.86 7.17 7.02
N VAL A 217 9.07 7.30 6.47
CA VAL A 217 10.28 7.60 7.22
C VAL A 217 10.92 8.91 6.74
N ASP A 218 11.67 9.53 7.65
CA ASP A 218 12.48 10.70 7.39
C ASP A 218 13.81 10.36 6.69
N THR A 219 14.64 11.36 6.41
CA THR A 219 15.95 11.20 5.76
C THR A 219 16.95 10.36 6.58
N ASN A 220 16.70 10.14 7.87
CA ASN A 220 17.51 9.30 8.75
C ASN A 220 16.98 7.86 8.83
N GLY A 221 15.84 7.57 8.20
CA GLY A 221 15.12 6.29 8.31
C GLY A 221 14.37 6.13 9.64
N HIS A 222 14.09 7.22 10.34
CA HIS A 222 13.22 7.23 11.51
C HIS A 222 11.76 7.39 11.07
N LEU A 223 10.82 6.89 11.86
CA LEU A 223 9.40 7.14 11.63
C LEU A 223 9.15 8.65 11.57
N SER A 224 8.64 9.16 10.45
CA SER A 224 8.37 10.58 10.26
C SER A 224 7.41 11.10 11.33
N ALA A 225 7.73 12.26 11.92
CA ALA A 225 6.89 12.88 12.94
C ALA A 225 5.77 13.75 12.34
N ASN A 226 5.92 14.16 11.07
CA ASN A 226 4.95 14.96 10.32
C ASN A 226 5.15 14.82 8.80
N GLU A 227 4.19 15.30 8.02
CA GLU A 227 4.20 15.22 6.55
C GLU A 227 5.44 15.82 5.89
N GLY A 228 5.97 16.91 6.43
CA GLY A 228 7.10 17.64 5.85
C GLY A 228 8.45 16.95 6.02
N GLU A 229 8.52 15.92 6.85
CA GLU A 229 9.74 15.14 7.11
C GLU A 229 9.81 13.86 6.29
N VAL A 230 8.73 13.48 5.58
CA VAL A 230 8.69 12.23 4.80
C VAL A 230 9.68 12.30 3.64
N ASP A 231 10.58 11.32 3.59
CA ASP A 231 11.59 11.15 2.53
C ASP A 231 11.44 9.83 1.78
N LYS A 232 11.08 8.75 2.48
CA LYS A 232 10.99 7.40 1.91
C LYS A 232 9.78 6.63 2.47
N LEU A 233 9.46 5.55 1.76
CA LEU A 233 8.52 4.53 2.21
C LEU A 233 9.29 3.24 2.51
N GLU A 234 9.09 2.70 3.71
CA GLU A 234 9.49 1.35 4.06
C GLU A 234 8.26 0.43 3.97
N GLY A 235 8.42 -0.72 3.30
CA GLY A 235 7.40 -1.76 3.17
C GLY A 235 7.82 -3.00 3.94
N LEU A 236 6.96 -3.47 4.85
CA LEU A 236 7.09 -4.77 5.49
C LEU A 236 6.00 -5.68 4.94
N VAL A 237 6.39 -6.87 4.49
CA VAL A 237 5.47 -7.88 3.96
C VAL A 237 5.53 -9.11 4.86
N SER A 238 4.38 -9.62 5.31
CA SER A 238 4.23 -10.98 5.81
C SER A 238 3.79 -11.84 4.63
N PHE A 239 4.60 -12.84 4.26
CA PHE A 239 4.28 -13.69 3.12
C PHE A 239 3.14 -14.66 3.47
N ALA A 240 2.23 -14.90 2.52
CA ALA A 240 1.22 -15.94 2.65
C ALA A 240 1.85 -17.33 2.81
N ASP A 241 2.88 -17.61 2.00
CA ASP A 241 3.69 -18.82 2.03
C ASP A 241 5.15 -18.46 2.29
N SER A 242 5.81 -19.21 3.18
CA SER A 242 7.22 -18.99 3.48
C SER A 242 8.13 -19.35 2.31
N ILE A 243 9.16 -18.54 2.08
CA ILE A 243 10.18 -18.76 1.06
C ILE A 243 11.27 -19.65 1.64
N LYS A 244 11.54 -20.79 0.99
CA LYS A 244 12.60 -21.72 1.41
C LYS A 244 13.80 -21.60 0.47
N VAL A 245 14.92 -21.13 1.01
CA VAL A 245 16.21 -21.11 0.31
C VAL A 245 17.01 -22.33 0.78
N THR A 246 17.45 -23.14 -0.18
CA THR A 246 18.19 -24.39 0.07
C THR A 246 19.47 -24.40 -0.75
N PRO A 247 20.45 -25.31 -0.51
CA PRO A 247 21.63 -25.42 -1.36
C PRO A 247 21.32 -25.62 -2.85
N ASN A 248 20.12 -26.10 -3.18
CA ASN A 248 19.68 -26.32 -4.56
C ASN A 248 18.96 -25.12 -5.17
N THR A 249 18.68 -24.07 -4.40
CA THR A 249 18.05 -22.84 -4.90
C THR A 249 19.00 -22.12 -5.85
N THR A 250 18.63 -22.02 -7.11
CA THR A 250 19.44 -21.44 -8.19
C THR A 250 19.04 -20.01 -8.52
N SER A 251 17.79 -19.62 -8.22
CA SER A 251 17.26 -18.27 -8.45
C SER A 251 16.33 -17.81 -7.35
N LEU A 252 16.22 -16.49 -7.20
CA LEU A 252 15.16 -15.80 -6.47
C LEU A 252 14.46 -14.91 -7.48
N THR A 253 13.17 -15.16 -7.66
CA THR A 253 12.34 -14.34 -8.53
C THR A 253 11.45 -13.43 -7.68
N MET A 254 11.35 -12.16 -8.06
CA MET A 254 10.45 -11.21 -7.47
C MET A 254 9.45 -10.73 -8.52
N SER A 255 8.18 -10.78 -8.17
CA SER A 255 7.10 -10.19 -8.93
C SER A 255 6.27 -9.26 -8.04
N PHE A 256 5.54 -8.34 -8.66
CA PHE A 256 4.57 -7.50 -7.96
C PHE A 256 3.17 -7.85 -8.43
N ASN A 257 2.29 -8.11 -7.47
CA ASN A 257 0.87 -8.27 -7.75
C ASN A 257 0.20 -6.91 -7.54
N LEU A 258 -0.39 -6.38 -8.61
CA LEU A 258 -1.08 -5.09 -8.67
C LEU A 258 -2.60 -5.25 -8.73
N GLY A 259 -3.16 -6.41 -8.39
CA GLY A 259 -4.60 -6.65 -8.46
C GLY A 259 -5.42 -5.59 -7.72
N GLU A 260 -4.85 -5.01 -6.66
CA GLU A 260 -5.39 -3.94 -5.83
C GLU A 260 -4.50 -2.67 -5.86
N GLY A 261 -3.57 -2.58 -6.82
CA GLY A 261 -2.55 -1.52 -6.88
C GLY A 261 -3.07 -0.12 -7.22
N MET A 262 -4.38 0.03 -7.43
CA MET A 262 -5.02 1.30 -7.74
C MET A 262 -6.30 1.46 -6.92
N THR A 263 -6.45 2.61 -6.27
CA THR A 263 -7.69 3.01 -5.60
C THR A 263 -8.53 3.86 -6.54
N LEU A 264 -9.79 3.46 -6.71
CA LEU A 264 -10.84 4.25 -7.37
C LEU A 264 -11.78 4.77 -6.30
N ALA A 265 -11.98 6.08 -6.24
CA ALA A 265 -12.83 6.71 -5.24
C ALA A 265 -13.55 7.95 -5.78
N SER A 266 -14.56 8.43 -5.06
CA SER A 266 -15.15 9.74 -5.35
C SER A 266 -14.20 10.85 -4.91
N GLY A 267 -13.85 11.73 -5.85
CA GLY A 267 -13.14 12.98 -5.59
C GLY A 267 -14.04 14.13 -5.13
N GLY A 268 -15.32 13.84 -4.80
CA GLY A 268 -16.38 14.79 -4.46
C GLY A 268 -17.25 15.14 -5.68
N MET A 269 -18.53 15.48 -5.45
CA MET A 269 -19.50 15.92 -6.47
C MET A 269 -19.48 15.12 -7.77
N ASP A 270 -19.56 13.77 -7.67
CA ASP A 270 -19.55 12.83 -8.81
C ASP A 270 -18.24 12.77 -9.62
N SER A 271 -17.15 13.38 -9.17
CA SER A 271 -15.86 13.25 -9.82
C SER A 271 -15.10 11.99 -9.34
N ILE A 272 -14.26 11.44 -10.25
CA ILE A 272 -13.47 10.25 -9.96
C ILE A 272 -12.03 10.61 -9.60
N PHE A 273 -11.56 10.04 -8.50
CA PHE A 273 -10.17 9.98 -8.09
C PHE A 273 -9.57 8.63 -8.52
N ILE A 274 -8.34 8.65 -9.04
CA ILE A 274 -7.57 7.47 -9.40
C ILE A 274 -6.19 7.57 -8.74
N GLY A 275 -5.98 6.86 -7.63
CA GLY A 275 -4.74 6.93 -6.85
C GLY A 275 -4.03 5.59 -6.69
N SER A 276 -2.88 5.58 -6.03
CA SER A 276 -2.19 4.36 -5.66
C SER A 276 -2.99 3.58 -4.62
N GLY A 277 -3.04 2.26 -4.81
CA GLY A 277 -3.59 1.29 -3.87
C GLY A 277 -2.49 0.38 -3.31
N PRO A 278 -2.84 -0.57 -2.44
CA PRO A 278 -1.91 -1.54 -1.91
C PRO A 278 -1.40 -2.46 -3.03
N PHE A 279 -0.14 -2.82 -2.98
CA PHE A 279 0.45 -3.81 -3.87
C PHE A 279 1.23 -4.84 -3.06
N GLN A 280 1.34 -6.04 -3.60
CA GLN A 280 2.02 -7.15 -2.95
C GLN A 280 3.31 -7.50 -3.68
N ALA A 281 4.44 -7.48 -2.97
CA ALA A 281 5.66 -8.11 -3.45
C ALA A 281 5.55 -9.63 -3.19
N ILE A 282 5.69 -10.42 -4.26
CA ILE A 282 5.72 -11.87 -4.21
C ILE A 282 7.15 -12.31 -4.53
N MET A 283 7.70 -13.21 -3.72
CA MET A 283 9.01 -13.79 -3.98
C MET A 283 8.90 -15.31 -4.02
N SER A 284 9.64 -15.92 -4.94
CA SER A 284 9.82 -17.36 -5.04
C SER A 284 11.30 -17.73 -5.09
N ALA A 285 11.61 -18.95 -4.69
CA ALA A 285 12.93 -19.56 -4.75
C ALA A 285 12.86 -20.84 -5.57
N ASP A 286 13.66 -20.93 -6.65
CA ASP A 286 13.69 -22.08 -7.61
C ASP A 286 15.03 -22.81 -7.55
#